data_855a3998d7ef0f753bd6d43221fcf5cb
#
_entry.id   855a3998d7ef0f753bd6d43221fcf5cb
#
_cell.length_a   1.000
_cell.length_b   1.000
_cell.length_c   1.000
_cell.angle_alpha   90.00
_cell.angle_beta   90.00
_cell.angle_gamma   90.00
#
_symmetry.space_group_name_H-M   'P 1'
#
loop_
_entity.id
_entity.type
_entity.pdbx_description
1 polymer ?
#
loop_
_entity_poly.entity_id
_entity_poly.type
_entity_poly.pdbx_seq_one_letter_code
_entity_poly.pdbx_strand_id
1 'polypeptide(L)'
;MLLNKARAYEYMDRNGLDALVAQMSINVYYLSDYWGSLNWPGFFDGTYFAILPRREDAPASLVIPSFAIRRLASEGGTWMPNVFSYSTPEEGATLDDDTPAGLDYEGWPLRPGVPLTAREQSWVDITRRLRDQMSADAVWAVVRALRAAGLEGKRLGCDDERTGAWLAGRGFDARCEYRRDVFNQVRLVKTPREV
;
A
#
# COMPACT_ATOMS: atom_id res chain seq x y z
N MET A 1 16.39 2.06 -2.93
CA MET A 1 15.39 0.98 -2.87
C MET A 1 15.97 -0.16 -2.07
N LEU A 2 15.29 -0.62 -1.03
CA LEU A 2 15.70 -1.79 -0.22
C LEU A 2 15.48 -3.10 -0.98
N LEU A 3 14.39 -3.16 -1.74
CA LEU A 3 13.98 -4.35 -2.46
C LEU A 3 15.04 -4.84 -3.45
N ASN A 4 15.46 -6.10 -3.32
CA ASN A 4 16.12 -6.82 -4.38
C ASN A 4 15.09 -7.30 -5.41
N LYS A 5 14.77 -6.43 -6.37
CA LYS A 5 13.68 -6.63 -7.33
C LYS A 5 13.91 -7.86 -8.22
N ALA A 6 15.15 -8.05 -8.68
CA ALA A 6 15.49 -9.21 -9.52
C ALA A 6 15.24 -10.53 -8.78
N ARG A 7 15.63 -10.59 -7.50
CA ARG A 7 15.39 -11.76 -6.67
C ARG A 7 13.91 -11.98 -6.38
N ALA A 8 13.16 -10.90 -6.14
CA ALA A 8 11.70 -11.02 -5.95
C ALA A 8 11.04 -11.62 -7.19
N TYR A 9 11.42 -11.16 -8.37
CA TYR A 9 10.91 -11.68 -9.63
C TYR A 9 11.29 -13.14 -9.87
N GLU A 10 12.55 -13.51 -9.60
CA GLU A 10 13.00 -14.90 -9.67
C GLU A 10 12.15 -15.84 -8.80
N TYR A 11 11.87 -15.43 -7.55
CA TYR A 11 11.05 -16.23 -6.66
C TYR A 11 9.57 -16.26 -7.06
N MET A 12 9.04 -15.19 -7.61
CA MET A 12 7.69 -15.21 -8.19
C MET A 12 7.62 -16.18 -9.36
N ASP A 13 8.59 -16.17 -10.28
CA ASP A 13 8.64 -17.08 -11.42
C ASP A 13 8.72 -18.55 -10.98
N ARG A 14 9.61 -18.88 -10.04
CA ARG A 14 9.76 -20.24 -9.51
C ARG A 14 8.48 -20.78 -8.88
N ASN A 15 7.63 -19.88 -8.37
CA ASN A 15 6.39 -20.24 -7.69
C ASN A 15 5.13 -19.98 -8.54
N GLY A 16 5.30 -19.49 -9.76
CA GLY A 16 4.20 -19.17 -10.66
C GLY A 16 3.26 -18.10 -10.12
N LEU A 17 3.81 -17.07 -9.42
CA LEU A 17 3.06 -15.98 -8.83
C LEU A 17 3.07 -14.77 -9.78
N ASP A 18 1.90 -14.15 -9.94
CA ASP A 18 1.74 -12.93 -10.74
C ASP A 18 2.02 -11.66 -9.92
N ALA A 19 1.95 -11.73 -8.60
CA ALA A 19 2.29 -10.62 -7.70
C ALA A 19 2.61 -11.09 -6.28
N LEU A 20 3.33 -10.23 -5.53
CA LEU A 20 3.43 -10.31 -4.06
C LEU A 20 2.56 -9.23 -3.44
N VAL A 21 1.77 -9.60 -2.42
CA VAL A 21 0.93 -8.72 -1.62
C VAL A 21 1.39 -8.81 -0.17
N ALA A 22 2.09 -7.78 0.29
CA ALA A 22 2.60 -7.68 1.64
C ALA A 22 1.65 -6.89 2.53
N GLN A 23 1.41 -7.39 3.76
CA GLN A 23 0.71 -6.71 4.84
C GLN A 23 1.58 -6.62 6.11
N MET A 24 2.42 -7.61 6.35
CA MET A 24 3.33 -7.54 7.49
C MET A 24 4.25 -6.32 7.36
N SER A 25 4.30 -5.48 8.39
CA SER A 25 5.02 -4.19 8.38
C SER A 25 6.44 -4.27 7.81
N ILE A 26 7.19 -5.31 8.20
CA ILE A 26 8.55 -5.52 7.70
C ILE A 26 8.60 -5.81 6.20
N ASN A 27 7.63 -6.53 5.66
CA ASN A 27 7.54 -6.84 4.23
C ASN A 27 7.04 -5.63 3.44
N VAL A 28 6.07 -4.89 3.99
CA VAL A 28 5.62 -3.62 3.41
C VAL A 28 6.80 -2.65 3.29
N TYR A 29 7.54 -2.46 4.37
CA TYR A 29 8.74 -1.61 4.35
C TYR A 29 9.76 -2.09 3.33
N TYR A 30 10.09 -3.38 3.33
CA TYR A 30 11.08 -3.94 2.41
C TYR A 30 10.69 -3.78 0.94
N LEU A 31 9.40 -4.01 0.61
CA LEU A 31 8.92 -3.87 -0.77
C LEU A 31 8.80 -2.42 -1.21
N SER A 32 8.42 -1.50 -0.32
CA SER A 32 8.02 -0.14 -0.69
C SER A 32 9.03 0.96 -0.35
N ASP A 33 10.03 0.69 0.47
CA ASP A 33 10.88 1.68 1.17
C ASP A 33 10.09 2.60 2.13
N TYR A 34 8.80 2.38 2.34
CA TYR A 34 7.98 3.25 3.17
C TYR A 34 8.15 2.93 4.65
N TRP A 35 8.96 3.74 5.32
CA TRP A 35 9.28 3.60 6.75
C TRP A 35 8.06 3.73 7.68
N GLY A 36 7.04 4.49 7.26
CA GLY A 36 5.83 4.72 8.05
C GLY A 36 5.13 3.44 8.51
N SER A 37 5.28 2.34 7.77
CA SER A 37 4.70 1.04 8.11
C SER A 37 5.31 0.40 9.39
N LEU A 38 6.51 0.79 9.79
CA LEU A 38 7.21 0.21 10.95
C LEU A 38 6.98 0.95 12.26
N ASN A 39 6.50 2.19 12.20
CA ASN A 39 6.67 3.12 13.32
C ASN A 39 5.65 3.01 14.46
N TRP A 40 4.58 2.22 14.32
CA TRP A 40 3.55 2.17 15.38
C TRP A 40 2.86 0.80 15.48
N PRO A 41 3.57 -0.26 15.86
CA PRO A 41 2.88 -1.50 16.20
C PRO A 41 2.02 -1.24 17.46
N GLY A 42 0.70 -1.22 17.26
CA GLY A 42 -0.27 -1.23 18.35
C GLY A 42 -0.88 0.11 18.78
N PHE A 43 -0.54 1.24 18.16
CA PHE A 43 -1.16 2.53 18.52
C PHE A 43 -2.26 3.00 17.56
N PHE A 44 -2.23 2.54 16.31
CA PHE A 44 -3.27 2.83 15.34
C PHE A 44 -3.56 1.56 14.55
N ASP A 45 -4.83 1.23 14.38
CA ASP A 45 -5.31 0.07 13.62
C ASP A 45 -5.14 0.25 12.10
N GLY A 46 -4.12 1.01 11.70
CA GLY A 46 -3.81 1.24 10.29
C GLY A 46 -3.09 0.06 9.68
N THR A 47 -3.72 -0.56 8.70
CA THR A 47 -3.13 -1.63 7.92
C THR A 47 -2.49 -1.07 6.66
N TYR A 48 -1.24 -1.42 6.43
CA TYR A 48 -0.51 -1.04 5.22
C TYR A 48 -0.38 -2.24 4.30
N PHE A 49 -0.41 -1.99 2.98
CA PHE A 49 -0.08 -3.02 2.01
C PHE A 49 0.93 -2.50 0.99
N ALA A 50 1.78 -3.41 0.52
CA ALA A 50 2.62 -3.18 -0.64
C ALA A 50 2.37 -4.28 -1.67
N ILE A 51 2.10 -3.88 -2.91
CA ILE A 51 1.77 -4.77 -4.01
C ILE A 51 2.88 -4.66 -5.05
N LEU A 52 3.56 -5.77 -5.31
CA LEU A 52 4.61 -5.87 -6.31
C LEU A 52 4.14 -6.80 -7.43
N PRO A 53 3.68 -6.30 -8.57
CA PRO A 53 3.38 -7.12 -9.74
C PRO A 53 4.64 -7.78 -10.30
N ARG A 54 4.50 -9.01 -10.85
CA ARG A 54 5.59 -9.69 -11.56
C ARG A 54 5.89 -9.02 -12.90
N ARG A 55 4.88 -8.54 -13.57
CA ARG A 55 5.04 -7.79 -14.81
C ARG A 55 5.70 -6.44 -14.52
N GLU A 56 6.79 -6.16 -15.23
CA GLU A 56 7.56 -4.93 -15.01
C GLU A 56 6.85 -3.65 -15.47
N ASP A 57 5.94 -3.77 -16.43
CA ASP A 57 5.11 -2.69 -16.94
C ASP A 57 3.87 -2.40 -16.08
N ALA A 58 3.51 -3.31 -15.17
CA ALA A 58 2.43 -3.09 -14.22
C ALA A 58 2.92 -2.27 -13.02
N PRO A 59 2.17 -1.24 -12.59
CA PRO A 59 2.62 -0.36 -11.53
C PRO A 59 2.58 -1.04 -10.17
N ALA A 60 3.70 -0.99 -9.45
CA ALA A 60 3.74 -1.34 -8.04
C ALA A 60 2.98 -0.30 -7.21
N SER A 61 2.34 -0.75 -6.13
CA SER A 61 1.41 0.09 -5.37
C SER A 61 1.64 -0.03 -3.87
N LEU A 62 1.54 1.12 -3.18
CA LEU A 62 1.50 1.22 -1.73
C LEU A 62 0.09 1.61 -1.29
N VAL A 63 -0.46 0.92 -0.29
CA VAL A 63 -1.75 1.26 0.33
C VAL A 63 -1.49 1.76 1.74
N ILE A 64 -2.06 2.92 2.08
CA ILE A 64 -1.84 3.60 3.37
C ILE A 64 -3.17 4.11 3.97
N PRO A 65 -3.28 4.16 5.30
CA PRO A 65 -4.41 4.81 5.95
C PRO A 65 -4.36 6.34 5.77
N SER A 66 -5.48 7.00 5.86
CA SER A 66 -5.65 8.45 5.68
C SER A 66 -4.69 9.28 6.53
N PHE A 67 -4.50 8.93 7.80
CA PHE A 67 -3.59 9.65 8.70
C PHE A 67 -2.11 9.56 8.27
N ALA A 68 -1.74 8.53 7.49
CA ALA A 68 -0.38 8.36 7.00
C ALA A 68 -0.04 9.23 5.79
N ILE A 69 -1.04 9.86 5.14
CA ILE A 69 -0.85 10.71 3.97
C ILE A 69 0.11 11.86 4.28
N ARG A 70 -0.06 12.52 5.43
CA ARG A 70 0.81 13.62 5.85
C ARG A 70 2.25 13.17 6.02
N ARG A 71 2.44 11.98 6.58
CA ARG A 71 3.76 11.42 6.78
C ARG A 71 4.42 11.12 5.46
N LEU A 72 3.70 10.46 4.54
CA LEU A 72 4.19 10.19 3.19
C LEU A 72 4.61 11.50 2.49
N ALA A 73 3.78 12.54 2.59
CA ALA A 73 4.06 13.83 1.98
C ALA A 73 5.29 14.53 2.59
N SER A 74 5.46 14.48 3.92
CA SER A 74 6.52 15.21 4.63
C SER A 74 7.88 14.51 4.62
N GLU A 75 7.88 13.20 4.79
CA GLU A 75 9.12 12.42 4.92
C GLU A 75 9.60 11.89 3.58
N GLY A 76 8.72 11.87 2.57
CA GLY A 76 8.95 11.23 1.28
C GLY A 76 9.11 9.73 1.48
N GLY A 77 9.22 8.94 0.46
CA GLY A 77 9.76 7.68 0.83
C GLY A 77 9.12 6.43 0.33
N THR A 78 8.52 6.44 -0.84
CA THR A 78 8.31 5.19 -1.57
C THR A 78 8.78 5.34 -3.01
N TRP A 79 9.36 4.27 -3.54
CA TRP A 79 9.67 4.18 -4.96
C TRP A 79 8.46 3.72 -5.78
N MET A 80 7.41 3.24 -5.11
CA MET A 80 6.21 2.74 -5.77
C MET A 80 5.45 3.90 -6.42
N PRO A 81 5.14 3.82 -7.74
CA PRO A 81 4.55 4.93 -8.47
C PRO A 81 3.10 5.21 -8.05
N ASN A 82 2.39 4.17 -7.60
CA ASN A 82 1.00 4.31 -7.17
C ASN A 82 0.89 4.26 -5.66
N VAL A 83 0.13 5.20 -5.12
CA VAL A 83 -0.29 5.21 -3.73
C VAL A 83 -1.80 5.29 -3.67
N PHE A 84 -2.40 4.38 -2.92
CA PHE A 84 -3.83 4.35 -2.61
C PHE A 84 -4.02 4.65 -1.14
N SER A 85 -5.04 5.42 -0.81
CA SER A 85 -5.39 5.72 0.56
C SER A 85 -6.79 5.22 0.90
N TYR A 86 -7.04 5.05 2.19
CA TYR A 86 -8.35 4.65 2.67
C TYR A 86 -8.70 5.42 3.96
N SER A 87 -10.00 5.62 4.17
CA SER A 87 -10.50 6.16 5.42
C SER A 87 -10.39 5.09 6.51
N THR A 88 -9.86 5.45 7.67
CA THR A 88 -9.98 4.59 8.84
C THR A 88 -11.42 4.68 9.32
N PRO A 89 -12.12 3.55 9.50
CA PRO A 89 -13.48 3.57 9.99
C PRO A 89 -13.49 4.04 11.46
N GLU A 90 -13.64 5.32 11.66
CA GLU A 90 -14.18 5.81 12.90
C GLU A 90 -15.69 5.69 12.80
N GLU A 91 -16.21 4.58 13.31
CA GLU A 91 -17.62 4.35 13.60
C GLU A 91 -18.61 4.45 12.41
N GLY A 92 -19.08 3.33 11.92
CA GLY A 92 -20.29 3.22 11.12
C GLY A 92 -20.12 3.31 9.61
N ALA A 93 -18.89 3.21 9.06
CA ALA A 93 -18.73 2.99 7.64
C ALA A 93 -19.34 1.64 7.26
N THR A 94 -20.38 1.65 6.45
CA THR A 94 -20.90 0.43 5.83
C THR A 94 -19.84 -0.02 4.83
N LEU A 95 -19.29 -1.22 5.03
CA LEU A 95 -18.24 -1.77 4.17
C LEU A 95 -18.80 -2.44 2.89
N ASP A 96 -20.08 -2.23 2.60
CA ASP A 96 -20.78 -2.89 1.50
C ASP A 96 -20.35 -2.32 0.13
N ASP A 97 -19.92 -1.08 0.11
CA ASP A 97 -19.40 -0.42 -1.08
C ASP A 97 -18.08 0.35 -0.78
N ASP A 98 -17.46 0.88 -1.81
CA ASP A 98 -16.22 1.67 -1.69
C ASP A 98 -16.51 3.18 -1.50
N THR A 99 -17.49 3.49 -0.66
CA THR A 99 -17.78 4.88 -0.29
C THR A 99 -17.00 5.26 0.95
N PRO A 100 -16.01 6.16 0.87
CA PRO A 100 -15.23 6.56 2.02
C PRO A 100 -16.10 7.29 3.05
N ALA A 101 -15.84 7.04 4.33
CA ALA A 101 -16.40 7.88 5.38
C ALA A 101 -16.02 9.35 5.08
N GLY A 102 -17.00 10.25 5.12
CA GLY A 102 -16.81 11.67 4.82
C GLY A 102 -15.90 12.32 5.85
N LEU A 103 -14.60 12.07 5.73
CA LEU A 103 -13.59 12.81 6.46
C LEU A 103 -13.48 14.17 5.81
N ASP A 104 -13.97 15.19 6.51
CA ASP A 104 -13.68 16.60 6.22
C ASP A 104 -12.20 16.85 6.53
N TYR A 105 -11.37 16.25 5.69
CA TYR A 105 -9.93 16.36 5.79
C TYR A 105 -9.51 17.64 5.07
N GLU A 106 -9.86 18.79 5.68
CA GLU A 106 -9.24 20.03 5.25
C GLU A 106 -7.73 19.83 5.34
N GLY A 107 -7.12 19.92 4.18
CA GLY A 107 -5.70 19.70 4.04
C GLY A 107 -4.92 20.55 5.04
N TRP A 108 -3.71 20.14 5.31
CA TRP A 108 -2.65 20.76 6.12
C TRP A 108 -2.92 22.23 6.47
N PRO A 109 -2.57 22.66 7.68
CA PRO A 109 -2.89 24.00 8.17
C PRO A 109 -2.33 25.06 7.23
N LEU A 110 -3.18 25.49 6.33
CA LEU A 110 -2.94 26.67 5.54
C LEU A 110 -2.99 27.85 6.52
N ARG A 111 -1.87 28.51 6.70
CA ARG A 111 -1.85 29.77 7.42
C ARG A 111 -2.50 30.83 6.53
N PRO A 112 -3.66 31.38 6.90
CA PRO A 112 -4.30 32.41 6.06
C PRO A 112 -3.35 33.57 5.78
N GLY A 113 -3.22 33.94 4.50
CA GLY A 113 -2.40 35.04 4.07
C GLY A 113 -0.90 34.81 3.99
N VAL A 114 -0.41 33.63 4.26
CA VAL A 114 1.02 33.26 4.11
C VAL A 114 1.20 32.41 2.87
N PRO A 115 2.04 32.80 1.91
CA PRO A 115 2.36 31.97 0.74
C PRO A 115 3.00 30.65 1.17
N LEU A 116 2.58 29.55 0.53
CA LEU A 116 3.19 28.25 0.74
C LEU A 116 4.58 28.22 0.11
N THR A 117 5.51 27.57 0.80
CA THR A 117 6.76 27.15 0.17
C THR A 117 6.49 26.07 -0.88
N ALA A 118 7.41 25.87 -1.82
CA ALA A 118 7.28 24.80 -2.82
C ALA A 118 7.11 23.40 -2.18
N ARG A 119 7.75 23.16 -1.04
CA ARG A 119 7.61 21.91 -0.26
C ARG A 119 6.21 21.77 0.33
N GLU A 120 5.69 22.82 0.94
CA GLU A 120 4.32 22.84 1.50
C GLU A 120 3.27 22.65 0.41
N GLN A 121 3.47 23.31 -0.75
CA GLN A 121 2.59 23.13 -1.91
C GLN A 121 2.58 21.66 -2.37
N SER A 122 3.73 21.02 -2.49
CA SER A 122 3.84 19.58 -2.81
C SER A 122 3.07 18.72 -1.82
N TRP A 123 3.11 19.03 -0.53
CA TRP A 123 2.35 18.30 0.48
C TRP A 123 0.84 18.46 0.32
N VAL A 124 0.39 19.69 0.06
CA VAL A 124 -1.02 19.97 -0.21
C VAL A 124 -1.51 19.18 -1.44
N ASP A 125 -0.71 19.16 -2.51
CA ASP A 125 -1.08 18.49 -3.75
C ASP A 125 -1.17 16.97 -3.57
N ILE A 126 -0.22 16.36 -2.87
CA ILE A 126 -0.26 14.92 -2.55
C ILE A 126 -1.47 14.61 -1.68
N THR A 127 -1.70 15.40 -0.62
CA THR A 127 -2.81 15.18 0.31
C THR A 127 -4.15 15.28 -0.41
N ARG A 128 -4.33 16.30 -1.25
CA ARG A 128 -5.55 16.49 -2.04
C ARG A 128 -5.79 15.32 -2.98
N ARG A 129 -4.78 14.93 -3.76
CA ARG A 129 -4.88 13.82 -4.70
C ARG A 129 -5.28 12.51 -4.01
N LEU A 130 -4.63 12.17 -2.89
CA LEU A 130 -4.91 10.91 -2.18
C LEU A 130 -6.27 10.95 -1.48
N ARG A 131 -6.71 12.11 -0.97
CA ARG A 131 -8.04 12.29 -0.41
C ARG A 131 -9.13 12.10 -1.46
N ASP A 132 -8.98 12.67 -2.64
CA ASP A 132 -9.99 12.61 -3.70
C ASP A 132 -10.15 11.19 -4.28
N GLN A 133 -9.18 10.30 -4.03
CA GLN A 133 -9.18 8.91 -4.47
C GLN A 133 -9.28 7.92 -3.31
N MET A 134 -9.67 8.38 -2.14
CA MET A 134 -9.74 7.55 -0.93
C MET A 134 -10.77 6.44 -1.07
N SER A 135 -10.42 5.26 -0.57
CA SER A 135 -11.31 4.12 -0.46
C SER A 135 -12.00 4.09 0.91
N ALA A 136 -13.09 3.34 1.02
CA ALA A 136 -13.82 3.20 2.26
C ALA A 136 -13.01 2.49 3.36
N ASP A 137 -12.24 1.47 2.97
CA ASP A 137 -11.36 0.74 3.87
C ASP A 137 -10.07 0.26 3.18
N ALA A 138 -9.21 -0.39 3.94
CA ALA A 138 -7.93 -0.94 3.47
C ALA A 138 -8.13 -2.00 2.37
N VAL A 139 -9.15 -2.85 2.47
CA VAL A 139 -9.38 -3.94 1.51
C VAL A 139 -9.88 -3.38 0.19
N TRP A 140 -10.78 -2.39 0.21
CA TRP A 140 -11.20 -1.67 -1.00
C TRP A 140 -10.04 -0.97 -1.69
N ALA A 141 -9.14 -0.33 -0.92
CA ALA A 141 -7.93 0.28 -1.49
C ALA A 141 -7.01 -0.76 -2.13
N VAL A 142 -6.85 -1.95 -1.52
CA VAL A 142 -6.10 -3.07 -2.11
C VAL A 142 -6.78 -3.55 -3.39
N VAL A 143 -8.10 -3.72 -3.42
CA VAL A 143 -8.85 -4.10 -4.63
C VAL A 143 -8.61 -3.10 -5.77
N ARG A 144 -8.68 -1.80 -5.49
CA ARG A 144 -8.36 -0.77 -6.48
C ARG A 144 -6.92 -0.88 -7.00
N ALA A 145 -5.97 -1.08 -6.10
CA ALA A 145 -4.56 -1.23 -6.48
C ALA A 145 -4.31 -2.48 -7.34
N LEU A 146 -4.93 -3.60 -6.98
CA LEU A 146 -4.83 -4.85 -7.75
C LEU A 146 -5.48 -4.72 -9.13
N ARG A 147 -6.65 -4.06 -9.24
CA ARG A 147 -7.29 -3.78 -10.52
C ARG A 147 -6.44 -2.86 -11.40
N ALA A 148 -5.86 -1.81 -10.82
CA ALA A 148 -4.97 -0.91 -11.53
C ALA A 148 -3.72 -1.62 -12.09
N ALA A 149 -3.27 -2.68 -11.43
CA ALA A 149 -2.16 -3.52 -11.88
C ALA A 149 -2.59 -4.68 -12.82
N GLY A 150 -3.90 -4.84 -13.11
CA GLY A 150 -4.43 -5.92 -13.96
C GLY A 150 -4.29 -7.31 -13.34
N LEU A 151 -4.46 -7.43 -12.03
CA LEU A 151 -4.23 -8.65 -11.26
C LEU A 151 -5.50 -9.44 -10.93
N GLU A 152 -6.64 -9.09 -11.51
CA GLU A 152 -7.88 -9.86 -11.37
C GLU A 152 -7.73 -11.23 -12.04
N GLY A 153 -8.19 -12.30 -11.40
CA GLY A 153 -8.02 -13.69 -11.85
C GLY A 153 -6.60 -14.24 -11.73
N LYS A 154 -5.66 -13.52 -11.11
CA LYS A 154 -4.24 -13.86 -11.03
C LYS A 154 -3.87 -14.59 -9.75
N ARG A 155 -2.66 -15.19 -9.74
CA ARG A 155 -2.09 -15.86 -8.56
C ARG A 155 -1.26 -14.88 -7.74
N LEU A 156 -1.68 -14.66 -6.50
CA LEU A 156 -1.08 -13.71 -5.58
C LEU A 156 -0.39 -14.45 -4.43
N GLY A 157 0.88 -14.15 -4.20
CA GLY A 157 1.60 -14.59 -3.00
C GLY A 157 1.40 -13.58 -1.88
N CYS A 158 0.76 -13.99 -0.78
CA CYS A 158 0.41 -13.13 0.35
C CYS A 158 1.21 -13.51 1.59
N ASP A 159 1.57 -12.57 2.42
CA ASP A 159 2.24 -12.81 3.71
C ASP A 159 1.25 -12.90 4.89
N ASP A 160 -0.03 -12.66 4.65
CA ASP A 160 -1.13 -12.90 5.58
C ASP A 160 -2.14 -13.86 4.95
N GLU A 161 -2.51 -14.92 5.69
CA GLU A 161 -3.43 -15.96 5.23
C GLU A 161 -4.87 -15.48 5.03
N ARG A 162 -5.24 -14.36 5.68
CA ARG A 162 -6.60 -13.78 5.60
C ARG A 162 -6.83 -12.97 4.32
N THR A 163 -5.77 -12.60 3.61
CA THR A 163 -5.86 -11.71 2.43
C THR A 163 -6.85 -12.25 1.40
N GLY A 164 -6.82 -13.56 1.11
CA GLY A 164 -7.75 -14.16 0.15
C GLY A 164 -9.21 -14.00 0.54
N ALA A 165 -9.54 -14.25 1.81
CA ALA A 165 -10.90 -14.11 2.32
C ALA A 165 -11.38 -12.65 2.27
N TRP A 166 -10.50 -11.68 2.58
CA TRP A 166 -10.83 -10.27 2.50
C TRP A 166 -11.12 -9.80 1.07
N LEU A 167 -10.30 -10.22 0.10
CA LEU A 167 -10.50 -9.87 -1.30
C LEU A 167 -11.78 -10.50 -1.86
N ALA A 168 -12.03 -11.78 -1.56
CA ALA A 168 -13.26 -12.46 -1.96
C ALA A 168 -14.51 -11.80 -1.36
N GLY A 169 -14.43 -11.34 -0.10
CA GLY A 169 -15.50 -10.58 0.56
C GLY A 169 -15.82 -9.23 -0.09
N ARG A 170 -14.93 -8.71 -0.95
CA ARG A 170 -15.13 -7.51 -1.76
C ARG A 170 -15.38 -7.83 -3.25
N GLY A 171 -15.70 -9.08 -3.57
CA GLY A 171 -15.98 -9.49 -4.93
C GLY A 171 -14.78 -9.42 -5.88
N PHE A 172 -13.55 -9.49 -5.33
CA PHE A 172 -12.35 -9.53 -6.14
C PHE A 172 -11.90 -10.98 -6.36
N ASP A 173 -11.86 -11.40 -7.61
CA ASP A 173 -11.39 -12.74 -7.97
C ASP A 173 -9.86 -12.76 -8.03
N ALA A 174 -9.25 -13.59 -7.20
CA ALA A 174 -7.83 -13.88 -7.24
C ALA A 174 -7.51 -15.20 -6.52
N ARG A 175 -6.51 -15.91 -7.00
CA ARG A 175 -5.98 -17.07 -6.32
C ARG A 175 -4.90 -16.65 -5.34
N CYS A 176 -5.28 -16.39 -4.10
CA CYS A 176 -4.37 -16.02 -3.03
C CYS A 176 -3.74 -17.25 -2.38
N GLU A 177 -2.42 -17.24 -2.25
CA GLU A 177 -1.63 -18.26 -1.59
C GLU A 177 -0.83 -17.64 -0.45
N TYR A 178 -0.91 -18.22 0.75
CA TYR A 178 -0.04 -17.79 1.85
C TYR A 178 1.40 -18.21 1.55
N ARG A 179 2.28 -17.23 1.35
CA ARG A 179 3.64 -17.43 0.87
C ARG A 179 4.68 -16.63 1.66
N ARG A 180 4.56 -16.66 2.97
CA ARG A 180 5.56 -16.06 3.88
C ARG A 180 6.98 -16.57 3.61
N ASP A 181 7.10 -17.81 3.15
CA ASP A 181 8.37 -18.42 2.74
C ASP A 181 9.04 -17.61 1.61
N VAL A 182 8.27 -17.21 0.60
CA VAL A 182 8.78 -16.39 -0.53
C VAL A 182 9.29 -15.04 -0.03
N PHE A 183 8.54 -14.35 0.82
CA PHE A 183 8.97 -13.06 1.40
C PHE A 183 10.28 -13.20 2.19
N ASN A 184 10.40 -14.27 2.98
CA ASN A 184 11.62 -14.54 3.72
C ASN A 184 12.81 -14.77 2.77
N GLN A 185 12.64 -15.56 1.71
CA GLN A 185 13.69 -15.83 0.74
C GLN A 185 14.11 -14.58 -0.02
N VAL A 186 13.16 -13.73 -0.39
CA VAL A 186 13.47 -12.44 -1.07
C VAL A 186 14.34 -11.55 -0.19
N ARG A 187 14.09 -11.50 1.12
CA ARG A 187 14.85 -10.68 2.10
C ARG A 187 16.18 -11.28 2.56
N LEU A 188 16.45 -12.57 2.29
CA LEU A 188 17.68 -13.21 2.76
C LEU A 188 18.95 -12.62 2.18
N VAL A 189 18.90 -12.13 0.94
CA VAL A 189 20.06 -11.52 0.28
C VAL A 189 19.93 -10.02 0.37
N LYS A 190 20.83 -9.43 1.16
CA LYS A 190 20.86 -7.99 1.41
C LYS A 190 21.34 -7.22 0.18
N THR A 191 20.71 -6.07 -0.02
CA THR A 191 21.19 -5.10 -1.00
C THR A 191 22.31 -4.23 -0.38
N PRO A 192 23.14 -3.53 -1.18
CA PRO A 192 24.12 -2.60 -0.65
C PRO A 192 23.54 -1.48 0.23
N ARG A 193 22.23 -1.22 0.14
CA ARG A 193 21.56 -0.23 0.99
C ARG A 193 21.17 -0.77 2.37
N GLU A 194 21.19 -2.08 2.55
CA GLU A 194 20.88 -2.74 3.82
C GLU A 194 22.13 -3.07 4.64
N VAL A 195 23.30 -2.87 4.07
CA VAL A 195 24.63 -3.04 4.65
C VAL A 195 25.25 -1.68 4.89
#